data_0e1d2f12454a68f91cbec6a5b6c427a3
#
_entry.id   0e1d2f12454a68f91cbec6a5b6c427a3
#
_cell.length_a   1.000
_cell.length_b   1.000
_cell.length_c   1.000
_cell.angle_alpha   90.00
_cell.angle_beta   90.00
_cell.angle_gamma   90.00
#
_symmetry.space_group_name_H-M   'P 1'
#
loop_
_entity.id
_entity.type
_entity.pdbx_description
1 polymer ?
#
loop_
_entity_poly.entity_id
_entity_poly.type
_entity_poly.pdbx_seq_one_letter_code
_entity_poly.pdbx_strand_id
1 'polypeptide(L)'
;LGDVYKRQVYEIMNSTLNDRITRFMVVVKDWDKIEQLGSIRSARPTNFMLAAEWNAVLCHDGGPFFINDWVAKDYSANFSGGFARYSNGKAAEFTEYITYDKYTNTQKGKTYDGLKQRFANSKYTTTYNDYYQGPHFKFADGEVTFDDRSDAISATTIELPFKHNGSTLKYNEETGTYDYYEYGSAHKDADS
;
A
#
# COMPACT_ATOMS: atom_id res chain seq x y z
N LEU A 1 7.81 -6.37 -10.58
CA LEU A 1 7.73 -6.97 -9.24
C LEU A 1 7.30 -8.41 -9.43
N GLY A 2 8.31 -9.28 -9.67
CA GLY A 2 8.08 -10.69 -9.89
C GLY A 2 7.36 -11.37 -8.73
N ASP A 3 6.98 -12.60 -8.90
CA ASP A 3 6.17 -13.50 -8.06
C ASP A 3 6.50 -13.55 -6.55
N VAL A 4 7.48 -12.80 -6.07
CA VAL A 4 7.98 -12.86 -4.69
C VAL A 4 7.05 -12.17 -3.69
N TYR A 5 6.25 -11.21 -4.15
CA TYR A 5 5.34 -10.46 -3.28
C TYR A 5 3.96 -10.36 -3.93
N LYS A 6 3.04 -11.21 -3.55
CA LYS A 6 1.63 -11.02 -3.90
C LYS A 6 1.13 -9.76 -3.21
N ARG A 7 1.18 -8.63 -3.92
CA ARG A 7 0.77 -7.32 -3.42
C ARG A 7 -0.48 -6.85 -4.13
N GLN A 8 -1.41 -6.37 -3.35
CA GLN A 8 -2.48 -5.54 -3.85
C GLN A 8 -2.14 -4.08 -3.53
N VAL A 9 -2.25 -3.21 -4.52
CA VAL A 9 -2.03 -1.78 -4.35
C VAL A 9 -3.36 -1.06 -4.56
N TYR A 10 -3.73 -0.23 -3.59
CA TYR A 10 -4.88 0.66 -3.67
C TYR A 10 -4.39 2.09 -3.79
N GLU A 11 -4.81 2.80 -4.82
CA GLU A 11 -4.72 4.24 -4.86
C GLU A 11 -5.95 4.83 -4.18
N ILE A 12 -5.75 5.55 -3.09
CA ILE A 12 -6.82 6.02 -2.21
C ILE A 12 -6.77 7.54 -2.11
N MET A 13 -7.91 8.18 -2.29
CA MET A 13 -8.02 9.62 -2.06
C MET A 13 -7.72 9.94 -0.60
N ASN A 14 -6.65 10.71 -0.38
CA ASN A 14 -6.23 11.14 0.95
C ASN A 14 -6.95 12.41 1.40
N SER A 15 -7.27 13.30 0.46
CA SER A 15 -7.95 14.57 0.72
C SER A 15 -8.67 15.04 -0.54
N THR A 16 -9.80 15.72 -0.38
CA THR A 16 -10.49 16.43 -1.46
C THR A 16 -9.80 17.75 -1.82
N LEU A 17 -8.94 18.24 -0.93
CA LEU A 17 -8.09 19.40 -1.19
C LEU A 17 -6.94 19.04 -2.13
N ASN A 18 -6.30 20.06 -2.69
CA ASN A 18 -5.18 19.91 -3.62
C ASN A 18 -5.52 18.96 -4.79
N ASP A 19 -6.64 19.21 -5.44
CA ASP A 19 -7.11 18.45 -6.61
C ASP A 19 -7.18 16.93 -6.39
N ARG A 20 -7.64 16.53 -5.22
CA ARG A 20 -7.81 15.12 -4.83
C ARG A 20 -6.49 14.36 -4.74
N ILE A 21 -5.59 14.86 -3.93
CA ILE A 21 -4.32 14.16 -3.63
C ILE A 21 -4.58 12.74 -3.11
N THR A 22 -3.84 11.77 -3.62
CA THR A 22 -3.94 10.37 -3.25
C THR A 22 -2.74 9.85 -2.46
N ARG A 23 -2.86 8.65 -1.96
CA ARG A 23 -1.80 7.82 -1.38
C ARG A 23 -2.01 6.38 -1.76
N PHE A 24 -0.93 5.65 -1.85
CA PHE A 24 -0.99 4.21 -2.00
C PHE A 24 -1.16 3.52 -0.65
N MET A 25 -1.95 2.45 -0.64
CA MET A 25 -1.98 1.44 0.39
C MET A 25 -1.58 0.12 -0.24
N VAL A 26 -0.53 -0.50 0.29
CA VAL A 26 0.01 -1.75 -0.24
C VAL A 26 -0.29 -2.87 0.74
N VAL A 27 -0.96 -3.91 0.28
CA VAL A 27 -1.18 -5.15 1.03
C VAL A 27 -0.06 -6.12 0.70
N VAL A 28 0.68 -6.57 1.71
CA VAL A 28 1.84 -7.46 1.56
C VAL A 28 1.61 -8.74 2.34
N LYS A 29 1.74 -9.89 1.69
CA LYS A 29 1.63 -11.20 2.33
C LYS A 29 2.99 -11.67 2.89
N ASP A 30 4.04 -11.58 2.09
CA ASP A 30 5.37 -12.05 2.46
C ASP A 30 6.17 -10.93 3.15
N TRP A 31 5.61 -10.45 4.26
CA TRP A 31 6.13 -9.31 5.02
C TRP A 31 7.50 -9.56 5.66
N ASP A 32 7.89 -10.84 5.83
CA ASP A 32 9.19 -11.27 6.32
C ASP A 32 10.34 -11.03 5.32
N LYS A 33 10.01 -10.69 4.08
CA LYS A 33 10.97 -10.35 3.03
C LYS A 33 11.11 -8.84 2.79
N ILE A 34 10.46 -8.01 3.58
CA ILE A 34 10.53 -6.56 3.45
C ILE A 34 11.89 -6.05 3.93
N GLU A 35 12.75 -5.65 3.00
CA GLU A 35 13.97 -4.94 3.31
C GLU A 35 13.70 -3.47 3.62
N GLN A 36 12.92 -2.81 2.75
CA GLN A 36 12.52 -1.42 2.90
C GLN A 36 11.23 -1.15 2.11
N LEU A 37 10.18 -0.67 2.79
CA LEU A 37 8.92 -0.30 2.17
C LEU A 37 8.40 1.03 2.72
N GLY A 38 8.09 1.96 1.87
CA GLY A 38 7.57 3.29 2.24
C GLY A 38 7.81 4.34 1.15
N SER A 39 7.73 5.60 1.47
CA SER A 39 7.66 6.24 2.81
C SER A 39 6.30 6.05 3.47
N ILE A 40 6.33 5.79 4.78
CA ILE A 40 5.12 5.60 5.58
C ILE A 40 4.49 6.95 5.90
N ARG A 41 3.17 7.02 5.82
CA ARG A 41 2.38 8.24 5.95
C ARG A 41 1.20 8.04 6.90
N SER A 42 0.55 9.16 7.20
CA SER A 42 -0.63 9.20 8.07
C SER A 42 -1.81 8.45 7.47
N ALA A 43 -2.49 7.68 8.31
CA ALA A 43 -3.69 6.94 7.92
C ALA A 43 -4.94 7.83 7.76
N ARG A 44 -5.93 7.26 7.11
CA ARG A 44 -7.30 7.76 6.98
C ARG A 44 -8.28 6.63 7.32
N PRO A 45 -9.55 6.91 7.60
CA PRO A 45 -10.55 5.88 7.92
C PRO A 45 -10.59 4.74 6.91
N THR A 46 -10.49 5.04 5.62
CA THR A 46 -10.48 4.05 4.54
C THR A 46 -9.35 3.02 4.68
N ASN A 47 -8.18 3.43 5.20
CA ASN A 47 -7.07 2.50 5.41
C ASN A 47 -7.41 1.45 6.48
N PHE A 48 -8.10 1.84 7.56
CA PHE A 48 -8.53 0.91 8.62
C PHE A 48 -9.59 -0.07 8.12
N MET A 49 -10.56 0.42 7.31
CA MET A 49 -11.58 -0.44 6.71
C MET A 49 -10.96 -1.50 5.79
N LEU A 50 -10.08 -1.09 4.88
CA LEU A 50 -9.39 -2.00 3.97
C LEU A 50 -8.48 -2.97 4.73
N ALA A 51 -7.75 -2.50 5.75
CA ALA A 51 -6.91 -3.38 6.56
C ALA A 51 -7.74 -4.46 7.27
N ALA A 52 -8.90 -4.09 7.81
CA ALA A 52 -9.83 -5.04 8.45
C ALA A 52 -10.39 -6.06 7.44
N GLU A 53 -10.76 -5.62 6.24
CA GLU A 53 -11.23 -6.48 5.16
C GLU A 53 -10.19 -7.54 4.75
N TRP A 54 -8.92 -7.16 4.73
CA TRP A 54 -7.80 -8.08 4.46
C TRP A 54 -7.32 -8.87 5.68
N ASN A 55 -7.93 -8.68 6.85
CA ASN A 55 -7.41 -9.19 8.12
C ASN A 55 -5.91 -8.87 8.30
N ALA A 56 -5.53 -7.66 7.93
CA ALA A 56 -4.14 -7.20 7.92
C ALA A 56 -3.85 -6.26 9.09
N VAL A 57 -2.58 -6.16 9.47
CA VAL A 57 -2.09 -5.16 10.41
C VAL A 57 -1.68 -3.91 9.63
N LEU A 58 -2.35 -2.79 9.88
CA LEU A 58 -2.08 -1.51 9.23
C LEU A 58 -0.80 -0.88 9.79
N CYS A 59 0.16 -0.59 8.93
CA CYS A 59 1.34 0.21 9.28
C CYS A 59 1.16 1.64 8.78
N HIS A 60 1.23 2.63 9.69
CA HIS A 60 1.05 4.05 9.38
C HIS A 60 1.83 4.93 10.35
N ASP A 61 1.98 6.21 10.05
CA ASP A 61 2.52 7.19 11.00
C ASP A 61 1.50 8.29 11.26
N GLY A 62 0.82 8.19 12.41
CA GLY A 62 -0.20 9.14 12.85
C GLY A 62 -1.40 9.25 11.92
N GLY A 63 -2.06 10.39 12.00
CA GLY A 63 -3.22 10.77 11.19
C GLY A 63 -3.94 11.98 11.78
N PRO A 64 -4.99 12.47 11.12
CA PRO A 64 -5.81 13.53 11.67
C PRO A 64 -6.59 13.04 12.91
N PHE A 65 -7.00 13.96 13.77
CA PHE A 65 -7.65 13.63 15.06
C PHE A 65 -8.86 12.68 14.91
N PHE A 66 -9.59 12.75 13.82
CA PHE A 66 -10.78 11.91 13.59
C PHE A 66 -10.48 10.43 13.31
N ILE A 67 -9.21 10.03 13.15
CA ILE A 67 -8.89 8.59 13.06
C ILE A 67 -8.84 7.91 14.43
N ASN A 68 -8.82 8.67 15.54
CA ASN A 68 -8.69 8.10 16.89
C ASN A 68 -9.81 7.09 17.18
N ASP A 69 -11.04 7.38 16.75
CA ASP A 69 -12.16 6.45 16.90
C ASP A 69 -11.97 5.16 16.11
N TRP A 70 -11.26 5.21 14.98
CA TRP A 70 -10.93 4.04 14.16
C TRP A 70 -9.81 3.22 14.78
N VAL A 71 -8.78 3.86 15.29
CA VAL A 71 -7.67 3.20 16.01
C VAL A 71 -8.18 2.40 17.21
N ALA A 72 -9.20 2.90 17.90
CA ALA A 72 -9.77 2.28 19.10
C ALA A 72 -10.73 1.11 18.83
N LYS A 73 -11.06 0.80 17.55
CA LYS A 73 -11.96 -0.32 17.22
C LYS A 73 -11.29 -1.67 17.43
N ASP A 74 -12.05 -2.67 17.84
CA ASP A 74 -11.57 -4.02 18.10
C ASP A 74 -10.97 -4.70 16.87
N TYR A 75 -11.48 -4.35 15.66
CA TYR A 75 -10.94 -4.84 14.39
C TYR A 75 -9.71 -4.08 13.89
N SER A 76 -9.28 -3.03 14.58
CA SER A 76 -8.15 -2.20 14.16
C SER A 76 -6.83 -2.76 14.68
N ALA A 77 -6.25 -3.72 13.95
CA ALA A 77 -4.88 -4.11 14.19
C ALA A 77 -3.94 -3.12 13.48
N ASN A 78 -3.11 -2.38 14.22
CA ASN A 78 -2.23 -1.40 13.63
C ASN A 78 -0.94 -1.14 14.41
N PHE A 79 0.09 -0.71 13.69
CA PHE A 79 1.31 -0.11 14.23
C PHE A 79 1.40 1.33 13.76
N SER A 80 1.48 2.28 14.70
CA SER A 80 1.56 3.71 14.39
C SER A 80 2.92 4.28 14.74
N GLY A 81 3.63 4.81 13.74
CA GLY A 81 4.89 5.52 13.91
C GLY A 81 6.07 4.70 14.46
N GLY A 82 7.19 5.37 14.62
CA GLY A 82 8.40 4.77 15.19
C GLY A 82 9.07 3.74 14.27
N PHE A 83 8.79 3.76 12.98
CA PHE A 83 9.46 2.94 11.98
C PHE A 83 10.86 3.48 11.65
N ALA A 84 11.59 2.74 10.84
CA ALA A 84 12.96 3.09 10.46
C ALA A 84 13.05 4.46 9.78
N ARG A 85 13.86 5.36 10.31
CA ARG A 85 14.12 6.68 9.72
C ARG A 85 15.48 6.69 9.01
N TYR A 86 15.43 6.80 7.70
CA TYR A 86 16.61 6.81 6.83
C TYR A 86 17.14 8.24 6.64
N SER A 87 18.45 8.37 6.60
CA SER A 87 19.13 9.63 6.25
C SER A 87 19.34 9.66 4.74
N ASN A 88 18.30 9.96 3.98
CA ASN A 88 18.29 9.93 2.50
C ASN A 88 18.30 11.33 1.86
N GLY A 89 18.55 12.38 2.63
CA GLY A 89 18.59 13.77 2.14
C GLY A 89 17.23 14.38 1.81
N LYS A 90 16.13 13.64 1.98
CA LYS A 90 14.76 14.12 1.71
C LYS A 90 14.15 14.79 2.95
N ALA A 91 13.02 15.48 2.75
CA ALA A 91 12.22 16.01 3.85
C ALA A 91 11.78 14.89 4.80
N ALA A 92 11.60 15.20 6.10
CA ALA A 92 11.32 14.22 7.15
C ALA A 92 10.16 13.26 6.82
N GLU A 93 9.15 13.76 6.12
CA GLU A 93 7.99 12.99 5.70
C GLU A 93 8.29 11.89 4.67
N PHE A 94 9.46 11.91 4.03
CA PHE A 94 9.92 10.92 3.05
C PHE A 94 11.07 10.05 3.59
N THR A 95 11.25 10.01 4.90
CA THR A 95 12.38 9.30 5.52
C THR A 95 11.97 8.06 6.32
N GLU A 96 10.68 7.81 6.53
CA GLU A 96 10.19 6.71 7.36
C GLU A 96 9.77 5.51 6.53
N TYR A 97 10.33 4.35 6.88
CA TYR A 97 10.12 3.10 6.14
C TYR A 97 9.89 1.92 7.07
N ILE A 98 9.12 0.95 6.61
CA ILE A 98 8.98 -0.36 7.23
C ILE A 98 10.18 -1.21 6.84
N THR A 99 10.74 -1.94 7.80
CA THR A 99 11.72 -3.01 7.62
C THR A 99 11.25 -4.26 8.33
N TYR A 100 11.64 -5.43 7.88
CA TYR A 100 11.38 -6.67 8.64
C TYR A 100 12.27 -6.76 9.88
N ASP A 101 13.57 -6.64 9.70
CA ASP A 101 14.54 -6.66 10.78
C ASP A 101 14.77 -5.26 11.37
N LYS A 102 15.48 -5.20 12.49
CA LYS A 102 15.93 -3.93 13.08
C LYS A 102 16.79 -3.14 12.10
N TYR A 103 16.56 -1.84 12.07
CA TYR A 103 17.38 -0.90 11.30
C TYR A 103 18.12 0.05 12.23
N THR A 104 19.42 0.18 12.03
CA THR A 104 20.24 1.18 12.75
C THR A 104 20.64 2.31 11.81
N ASN A 105 20.13 3.49 12.09
CA ASN A 105 20.60 4.71 11.45
C ASN A 105 21.91 5.17 12.11
N THR A 106 23.02 4.83 11.50
CA THR A 106 24.35 5.13 12.04
C THR A 106 24.65 6.62 12.14
N GLN A 107 24.11 7.45 11.22
CA GLN A 107 24.28 8.89 11.25
C GLN A 107 23.56 9.54 12.45
N LYS A 108 22.47 8.95 12.91
CA LYS A 108 21.67 9.43 14.05
C LYS A 108 21.95 8.65 15.34
N GLY A 109 22.73 7.58 15.28
CA GLY A 109 22.98 6.71 16.42
C GLY A 109 21.73 6.06 16.99
N LYS A 110 20.71 5.80 16.14
CA LYS A 110 19.42 5.29 16.61
C LYS A 110 19.02 3.99 15.92
N THR A 111 18.63 3.02 16.74
CA THR A 111 18.06 1.73 16.26
C THR A 111 16.55 1.76 16.35
N TYR A 112 15.91 1.24 15.33
CA TYR A 112 14.46 1.11 15.19
C TYR A 112 14.08 -0.36 15.11
N ASP A 113 12.97 -0.72 15.73
CA ASP A 113 12.41 -2.06 15.63
C ASP A 113 11.73 -2.26 14.27
N GLY A 114 12.06 -3.38 13.62
CA GLY A 114 11.36 -3.85 12.43
C GLY A 114 10.07 -4.59 12.77
N LEU A 115 9.37 -5.08 11.74
CA LEU A 115 8.11 -5.80 11.92
C LEU A 115 8.26 -7.03 12.82
N LYS A 116 9.36 -7.76 12.70
CA LYS A 116 9.66 -8.92 13.52
C LYS A 116 9.56 -8.62 15.02
N GLN A 117 10.17 -7.53 15.47
CA GLN A 117 10.14 -7.13 16.89
C GLN A 117 8.78 -6.56 17.28
N ARG A 118 8.14 -5.81 16.39
CA ARG A 118 6.82 -5.22 16.64
C ARG A 118 5.75 -6.28 16.82
N PHE A 119 5.73 -7.31 15.97
CA PHE A 119 4.80 -8.43 16.13
C PHE A 119 5.09 -9.22 17.40
N ALA A 120 6.38 -9.52 17.71
CA ALA A 120 6.78 -10.22 18.93
C ALA A 120 6.35 -9.49 20.21
N ASN A 121 6.30 -8.15 20.19
CA ASN A 121 5.92 -7.30 21.32
C ASN A 121 4.45 -6.86 21.30
N SER A 122 3.64 -7.38 20.39
CA SER A 122 2.22 -7.05 20.23
C SER A 122 1.30 -8.21 20.59
N LYS A 123 0.01 -7.91 20.64
CA LYS A 123 -1.05 -8.94 20.75
C LYS A 123 -1.52 -9.46 19.39
N TYR A 124 -0.96 -8.94 18.29
CA TYR A 124 -1.40 -9.30 16.95
C TYR A 124 -0.84 -10.64 16.51
N THR A 125 -1.66 -11.43 15.81
CA THR A 125 -1.22 -12.69 15.23
C THR A 125 -0.66 -12.47 13.83
N THR A 126 0.15 -13.41 13.37
CA THR A 126 0.68 -13.44 12.00
C THR A 126 -0.07 -14.43 11.11
N THR A 127 -1.16 -14.99 11.64
CA THR A 127 -2.07 -15.91 10.94
C THR A 127 -3.43 -15.25 10.77
N TYR A 128 -4.13 -15.61 9.69
CA TYR A 128 -5.50 -15.18 9.49
C TYR A 128 -6.40 -15.71 10.62
N ASN A 129 -7.42 -14.92 10.98
CA ASN A 129 -8.44 -15.39 11.90
C ASN A 129 -9.40 -16.38 11.22
N ASP A 130 -10.22 -17.07 12.02
CA ASP A 130 -11.14 -18.12 11.55
C ASP A 130 -12.24 -17.59 10.61
N TYR A 131 -12.46 -16.27 10.57
CA TYR A 131 -13.45 -15.64 9.69
C TYR A 131 -12.94 -15.43 8.28
N TYR A 132 -11.62 -15.41 8.07
CA TYR A 132 -11.04 -15.23 6.75
C TYR A 132 -10.98 -16.55 6.00
N GLN A 133 -11.93 -16.75 5.10
CA GLN A 133 -12.05 -17.99 4.33
C GLN A 133 -11.88 -17.73 2.83
N GLY A 134 -10.86 -18.37 2.26
CA GLY A 134 -10.61 -18.36 0.82
C GLY A 134 -9.95 -17.09 0.28
N PRO A 135 -9.86 -16.95 -1.05
CA PRO A 135 -9.24 -15.82 -1.70
C PRO A 135 -10.11 -14.57 -1.62
N HIS A 136 -9.48 -13.42 -1.37
CA HIS A 136 -10.16 -12.12 -1.30
C HIS A 136 -10.84 -11.74 -2.62
N PHE A 137 -10.17 -11.97 -3.74
CA PHE A 137 -10.73 -11.80 -5.07
C PHE A 137 -10.95 -13.15 -5.75
N LYS A 138 -12.02 -13.22 -6.54
CA LYS A 138 -12.28 -14.34 -7.43
C LYS A 138 -11.77 -13.98 -8.82
N PHE A 139 -10.70 -14.63 -9.23
CA PHE A 139 -10.19 -14.52 -10.58
C PHE A 139 -10.79 -15.62 -11.46
N ALA A 140 -10.93 -15.35 -12.75
CA ALA A 140 -11.34 -16.37 -13.71
C ALA A 140 -10.22 -17.41 -13.89
N ASP A 141 -10.61 -18.68 -14.13
CA ASP A 141 -9.64 -19.77 -14.36
C ASP A 141 -9.02 -19.75 -15.78
N GLY A 142 -9.37 -18.77 -16.60
CA GLY A 142 -8.88 -18.61 -17.97
C GLY A 142 -8.95 -17.17 -18.45
N GLU A 143 -8.62 -16.98 -19.71
CA GLU A 143 -8.71 -15.67 -20.36
C GLU A 143 -10.17 -15.20 -20.39
N VAL A 144 -10.40 -13.96 -19.97
CA VAL A 144 -11.68 -13.29 -20.04
C VAL A 144 -11.59 -12.18 -21.07
N THR A 145 -12.43 -12.26 -22.11
CA THR A 145 -12.57 -11.21 -23.11
C THR A 145 -13.96 -10.57 -23.02
N PHE A 146 -14.05 -9.32 -23.40
CA PHE A 146 -15.30 -8.59 -23.57
C PHE A 146 -15.66 -8.36 -25.04
N ASP A 147 -14.94 -8.99 -25.97
CA ASP A 147 -15.11 -8.78 -27.43
C ASP A 147 -16.52 -9.10 -27.92
N ASP A 148 -17.19 -10.06 -27.29
CA ASP A 148 -18.56 -10.46 -27.61
C ASP A 148 -19.65 -9.54 -27.01
N ARG A 149 -19.26 -8.56 -26.22
CA ARG A 149 -20.20 -7.64 -25.56
C ARG A 149 -20.44 -6.42 -26.42
N SER A 150 -21.70 -6.17 -26.73
CA SER A 150 -22.12 -5.01 -27.52
C SER A 150 -21.92 -3.65 -26.81
N ASP A 151 -21.74 -3.68 -25.48
CA ASP A 151 -21.50 -2.53 -24.62
C ASP A 151 -20.01 -2.34 -24.24
N ALA A 152 -19.12 -3.18 -24.77
CA ALA A 152 -17.69 -3.04 -24.56
C ALA A 152 -17.14 -1.80 -25.26
N ILE A 153 -16.29 -1.07 -24.57
CA ILE A 153 -15.63 0.14 -25.09
C ILE A 153 -14.13 -0.12 -25.09
N SER A 154 -13.50 0.11 -26.25
CA SER A 154 -12.03 0.08 -26.33
C SER A 154 -11.46 1.28 -25.56
N ALA A 155 -10.53 1.01 -24.65
CA ALA A 155 -9.86 2.01 -23.85
C ALA A 155 -8.34 1.82 -23.90
N THR A 156 -7.66 2.59 -24.75
CA THR A 156 -6.19 2.61 -24.78
C THR A 156 -5.58 3.49 -23.71
N THR A 157 -6.37 4.43 -23.18
CA THR A 157 -5.99 5.32 -22.10
C THR A 157 -7.17 5.51 -21.16
N ILE A 158 -6.94 5.35 -19.85
CA ILE A 158 -7.93 5.54 -18.80
C ILE A 158 -7.39 6.59 -17.83
N GLU A 159 -8.04 7.76 -17.80
CA GLU A 159 -7.74 8.81 -16.83
C GLU A 159 -8.48 8.51 -15.53
N LEU A 160 -7.74 8.36 -14.43
CA LEU A 160 -8.32 8.18 -13.11
C LEU A 160 -8.74 9.53 -12.52
N PRO A 161 -9.75 9.58 -11.64
CA PRO A 161 -10.31 10.83 -11.12
C PRO A 161 -9.43 11.52 -10.06
N PHE A 162 -8.12 11.39 -10.15
CA PHE A 162 -7.12 11.91 -9.22
C PHE A 162 -6.26 12.98 -9.90
N LYS A 163 -6.83 14.16 -10.05
CA LYS A 163 -6.21 15.25 -10.83
C LYS A 163 -4.86 15.70 -10.30
N HIS A 164 -4.65 15.68 -8.97
CA HIS A 164 -3.38 16.09 -8.38
C HIS A 164 -2.21 15.25 -8.90
N ASN A 165 -2.39 13.95 -8.94
CA ASN A 165 -1.36 13.01 -9.37
C ASN A 165 -1.33 12.85 -10.91
N GLY A 166 -2.44 13.19 -11.58
CA GLY A 166 -2.60 12.91 -13.01
C GLY A 166 -2.56 11.41 -13.31
N SER A 167 -3.12 10.60 -12.38
CA SER A 167 -3.06 9.14 -12.46
C SER A 167 -3.75 8.64 -13.72
N THR A 168 -3.02 7.87 -14.53
CA THR A 168 -3.47 7.40 -15.83
C THR A 168 -2.98 5.97 -16.07
N LEU A 169 -3.85 5.14 -16.65
CA LEU A 169 -3.49 3.83 -17.17
C LEU A 169 -3.39 3.91 -18.69
N LYS A 170 -2.30 3.41 -19.26
CA LYS A 170 -2.09 3.34 -20.71
C LYS A 170 -1.86 1.89 -21.13
N TYR A 171 -2.65 1.43 -22.08
CA TYR A 171 -2.53 0.08 -22.58
C TYR A 171 -1.19 -0.10 -23.28
N ASN A 172 -0.50 -1.18 -22.92
CA ASN A 172 0.75 -1.60 -23.51
C ASN A 172 0.50 -2.87 -24.36
N GLU A 173 0.59 -2.73 -25.67
CA GLU A 173 0.33 -3.81 -26.62
C GLU A 173 1.35 -4.95 -26.53
N GLU A 174 2.59 -4.66 -26.09
CA GLU A 174 3.65 -5.66 -25.96
C GLU A 174 3.40 -6.63 -24.81
N THR A 175 2.81 -6.13 -23.71
CA THR A 175 2.56 -6.91 -22.50
C THR A 175 1.11 -7.36 -22.35
N GLY A 176 0.18 -6.77 -23.11
CA GLY A 176 -1.25 -6.99 -22.95
C GLY A 176 -1.82 -6.43 -21.66
N THR A 177 -1.14 -5.51 -21.01
CA THR A 177 -1.51 -4.92 -19.72
C THR A 177 -1.56 -3.40 -19.79
N TYR A 178 -2.00 -2.76 -18.70
CA TYR A 178 -1.94 -1.31 -18.56
C TYR A 178 -0.73 -0.90 -17.72
N ASP A 179 0.08 0.00 -18.27
CA ASP A 179 1.12 0.69 -17.51
C ASP A 179 0.49 1.84 -16.72
N TYR A 180 0.89 1.99 -15.46
CA TYR A 180 0.43 3.08 -14.60
C TYR A 180 1.35 4.28 -14.71
N TYR A 181 0.75 5.46 -14.85
CA TYR A 181 1.45 6.75 -14.91
C TYR A 181 0.99 7.65 -13.77
N GLU A 182 1.92 8.41 -13.19
CA GLU A 182 1.69 9.42 -12.19
C GLU A 182 2.61 10.62 -12.46
N TYR A 183 2.08 11.84 -12.32
CA TYR A 183 2.82 13.07 -12.67
C TYR A 183 3.43 13.07 -14.08
N GLY A 184 2.76 12.44 -15.02
CA GLY A 184 3.20 12.34 -16.41
C GLY A 184 4.31 11.30 -16.69
N SER A 185 4.79 10.58 -15.68
CA SER A 185 5.84 9.57 -15.80
C SER A 185 5.30 8.17 -15.51
N ALA A 186 5.80 7.17 -16.24
CA ALA A 186 5.48 5.78 -15.96
C ALA A 186 6.04 5.38 -14.60
N HIS A 187 5.21 4.71 -13.80
CA HIS A 187 5.68 4.03 -12.60
C HIS A 187 6.41 2.76 -13.02
N LYS A 188 7.70 2.74 -12.74
CA LYS A 188 8.54 1.59 -13.02
C LYS A 188 8.95 0.90 -11.73
N ASP A 189 9.18 -0.39 -11.79
CA ASP A 189 9.86 -1.10 -10.72
C ASP A 189 11.30 -0.60 -10.60
N ALA A 190 11.90 -0.74 -9.43
CA ALA A 190 13.28 -0.33 -9.17
C ALA A 190 14.28 -1.09 -10.06
N ASP A 191 13.88 -2.26 -10.55
CA ASP A 191 14.71 -3.17 -11.35
C ASP A 191 14.43 -3.09 -12.87
N SER A 192 13.58 -2.14 -13.33
CA SER A 192 13.16 -2.00 -14.73
C SER A 192 13.53 -0.66 -15.37
#